data_46dcab5aac5e56cfc1203ec19a4660b2
#
_entry.id   46dcab5aac5e56cfc1203ec19a4660b2
#
_cell.length_a   1.000
_cell.length_b   1.000
_cell.length_c   1.000
_cell.angle_alpha   90.00
_cell.angle_beta   90.00
_cell.angle_gamma   90.00
#
_symmetry.space_group_name_H-M   'P 1'
#
loop_
_entity.id
_entity.type
_entity.pdbx_description
1 polymer ?
#
loop_
_entity_poly.entity_id
_entity_poly.type
_entity_poly.pdbx_seq_one_letter_code
_entity_poly.pdbx_strand_id
1 'polypeptide(L)'
;MGKRVDPIRKLEDIERIKATLIDRPRDHALFVVGINVALRAIDLLSIKAGQVKDLAPGEYFFIAERKTSKRRSVIINKESHRAIHRYLSLRHGLLDTDPLFPSRKGVRSAISRYWLNRMVQSWCEGIKGDYGSHSLRKTWGYQQRVRFKTDTPTLMRAFNHSSEAQTLTYLGVEARDVHAAFMNEI
;
A
#
# COMPACT_ATOMS: atom_id res chain seq x y z
N MET A 1 -11.35 18.83 6.39
CA MET A 1 -11.13 17.38 6.51
C MET A 1 -10.94 16.80 5.11
N GLY A 2 -9.88 16.01 4.84
CA GLY A 2 -9.71 15.36 3.54
C GLY A 2 -10.81 14.32 3.29
N LYS A 3 -11.28 14.20 2.05
CA LYS A 3 -12.29 13.22 1.66
C LYS A 3 -11.86 11.80 2.08
N ARG A 4 -12.75 11.04 2.71
CA ARG A 4 -12.49 9.64 3.08
C ARG A 4 -12.41 8.81 1.79
N VAL A 5 -11.36 8.00 1.65
CA VAL A 5 -11.18 7.10 0.50
C VAL A 5 -11.50 5.66 0.87
N ASP A 6 -11.84 4.84 -0.13
CA ASP A 6 -12.17 3.43 0.02
C ASP A 6 -10.95 2.50 -0.19
N PRO A 7 -10.96 1.29 0.40
CA PRO A 7 -10.08 0.20 -0.02
C PRO A 7 -10.56 -0.38 -1.36
N ILE A 8 -9.66 -0.96 -2.13
CA ILE A 8 -10.01 -1.83 -3.27
C ILE A 8 -10.42 -3.18 -2.69
N ARG A 9 -11.72 -3.48 -2.73
CA ARG A 9 -12.30 -4.60 -1.99
C ARG A 9 -12.21 -5.92 -2.76
N LYS A 10 -12.53 -5.91 -4.06
CA LYS A 10 -12.58 -7.11 -4.89
C LYS A 10 -11.19 -7.51 -5.38
N LEU A 11 -10.91 -8.79 -5.34
CA LEU A 11 -9.64 -9.33 -5.86
C LEU A 11 -9.54 -9.15 -7.37
N GLU A 12 -10.66 -9.30 -8.09
CA GLU A 12 -10.70 -9.10 -9.54
C GLU A 12 -10.26 -7.69 -9.93
N ASP A 13 -10.67 -6.67 -9.15
CA ASP A 13 -10.24 -5.28 -9.38
C ASP A 13 -8.74 -5.10 -9.12
N ILE A 14 -8.20 -5.74 -8.08
CA ILE A 14 -6.75 -5.72 -7.79
C ILE A 14 -5.98 -6.36 -8.94
N GLU A 15 -6.39 -7.55 -9.40
CA GLU A 15 -5.72 -8.26 -10.49
C GLU A 15 -5.86 -7.49 -11.83
N ARG A 16 -7.02 -6.89 -12.09
CA ARG A 16 -7.22 -6.01 -13.25
C ARG A 16 -6.25 -4.83 -13.25
N ILE A 17 -6.09 -4.16 -12.11
CA ILE A 17 -5.15 -3.05 -11.99
C ILE A 17 -3.71 -3.52 -12.22
N LYS A 18 -3.30 -4.65 -11.63
CA LYS A 18 -1.97 -5.23 -11.86
C LYS A 18 -1.72 -5.51 -13.33
N ALA A 19 -2.69 -6.15 -14.01
CA ALA A 19 -2.60 -6.44 -15.44
C ALA A 19 -2.48 -5.17 -16.29
N THR A 20 -3.30 -4.16 -16.00
CA THR A 20 -3.24 -2.86 -16.70
C THR A 20 -1.90 -2.14 -16.52
N LEU A 21 -1.21 -2.39 -15.40
CA LEU A 21 0.06 -1.76 -15.08
C LEU A 21 1.28 -2.58 -15.52
N ILE A 22 1.10 -3.76 -16.10
CA ILE A 22 2.19 -4.70 -16.37
C ILE A 22 3.29 -4.09 -17.25
N ASP A 23 2.93 -3.27 -18.25
CA ASP A 23 3.87 -2.60 -19.15
C ASP A 23 4.39 -1.25 -18.62
N ARG A 24 4.06 -0.92 -17.36
CA ARG A 24 4.55 0.24 -16.62
C ARG A 24 5.24 -0.20 -15.34
N PRO A 25 6.47 -0.79 -15.40
CA PRO A 25 7.09 -1.52 -14.30
C PRO A 25 7.18 -0.74 -12.98
N ARG A 26 7.49 0.57 -13.03
CA ARG A 26 7.52 1.43 -11.84
C ARG A 26 6.14 1.54 -11.19
N ASP A 27 5.11 1.79 -12.00
CA ASP A 27 3.75 2.02 -11.51
C ASP A 27 3.15 0.71 -11.00
N HIS A 28 3.44 -0.41 -11.68
CA HIS A 28 3.10 -1.76 -11.22
C HIS A 28 3.76 -2.07 -9.86
N ALA A 29 5.08 -1.85 -9.73
CA ALA A 29 5.77 -2.08 -8.47
C ALA A 29 5.24 -1.17 -7.35
N LEU A 30 4.98 0.12 -7.64
CA LEU A 30 4.39 1.06 -6.69
C LEU A 30 3.00 0.61 -6.19
N PHE A 31 2.15 0.13 -7.10
CA PHE A 31 0.84 -0.42 -6.74
C PHE A 31 0.98 -1.66 -5.88
N VAL A 32 1.73 -2.67 -6.35
CA VAL A 32 1.92 -3.95 -5.65
C VAL A 32 2.53 -3.73 -4.26
N VAL A 33 3.62 -2.96 -4.14
CA VAL A 33 4.23 -2.66 -2.85
C VAL A 33 3.24 -1.89 -1.96
N GLY A 34 2.55 -0.90 -2.53
CA GLY A 34 1.60 -0.06 -1.80
C GLY A 34 0.46 -0.84 -1.13
N ILE A 35 -0.03 -1.91 -1.76
CA ILE A 35 -1.08 -2.77 -1.20
C ILE A 35 -0.54 -3.93 -0.34
N ASN A 36 0.79 -4.02 -0.15
CA ASN A 36 1.41 -5.12 0.60
C ASN A 36 2.19 -4.69 1.85
N VAL A 37 2.51 -3.40 2.04
CA VAL A 37 3.42 -2.96 3.13
C VAL A 37 2.76 -2.11 4.23
N ALA A 38 1.48 -1.85 4.16
CA ALA A 38 0.73 -1.05 5.16
C ALA A 38 1.34 0.33 5.49
N LEU A 39 2.11 0.93 4.59
CA LEU A 39 2.73 2.24 4.79
C LEU A 39 1.78 3.40 4.46
N ARG A 40 1.97 4.54 5.13
CA ARG A 40 1.37 5.79 4.66
C ARG A 40 2.00 6.20 3.33
N ALA A 41 1.24 6.89 2.49
CA ALA A 41 1.71 7.32 1.18
C ALA A 41 3.08 8.03 1.21
N ILE A 42 3.28 8.91 2.20
CA ILE A 42 4.54 9.64 2.35
C ILE A 42 5.71 8.73 2.71
N ASP A 43 5.45 7.69 3.53
CA ASP A 43 6.46 6.73 3.96
C ASP A 43 6.77 5.74 2.83
N LEU A 44 5.76 5.29 2.08
CA LEU A 44 5.92 4.47 0.87
C LEU A 44 6.82 5.16 -0.16
N LEU A 45 6.59 6.45 -0.40
CA LEU A 45 7.36 7.23 -1.36
C LEU A 45 8.77 7.60 -0.87
N SER A 46 9.07 7.44 0.42
CA SER A 46 10.39 7.67 0.99
C SER A 46 11.34 6.47 0.88
N ILE A 47 10.85 5.30 0.47
CA ILE A 47 11.68 4.10 0.30
C ILE A 47 12.80 4.39 -0.70
N LYS A 48 14.03 4.02 -0.34
CA LYS A 48 15.21 4.12 -1.21
C LYS A 48 15.50 2.80 -1.90
N ALA A 49 16.05 2.87 -3.12
CA ALA A 49 16.38 1.68 -3.89
C ALA A 49 17.32 0.73 -3.14
N GLY A 50 18.37 1.27 -2.51
CA GLY A 50 19.32 0.49 -1.73
C GLY A 50 18.75 -0.18 -0.49
N GLN A 51 17.57 0.24 0.00
CA GLN A 51 16.92 -0.42 1.14
C GLN A 51 16.26 -1.76 0.78
N VAL A 52 15.98 -1.99 -0.51
CA VAL A 52 15.13 -3.12 -0.94
C VAL A 52 15.73 -3.96 -2.06
N LYS A 53 16.77 -3.48 -2.74
CA LYS A 53 17.33 -4.15 -3.93
C LYS A 53 17.91 -5.54 -3.67
N ASP A 54 18.50 -5.74 -2.48
CA ASP A 54 19.20 -6.97 -2.10
C ASP A 54 18.39 -7.82 -1.10
N LEU A 55 17.17 -7.41 -0.73
CA LEU A 55 16.34 -8.14 0.20
C LEU A 55 15.73 -9.39 -0.44
N ALA A 56 15.79 -10.50 0.28
CA ALA A 56 15.01 -11.70 -0.04
C ALA A 56 13.56 -11.59 0.49
N PRO A 57 12.61 -12.38 -0.06
CA PRO A 57 11.26 -12.46 0.48
C PRO A 57 11.25 -12.89 1.95
N GLY A 58 10.56 -12.12 2.79
CA GLY A 58 10.50 -12.33 4.24
C GLY A 58 11.49 -11.46 5.03
N GLU A 59 12.47 -10.90 4.37
CA GLU A 59 13.38 -9.93 5.00
C GLU A 59 12.73 -8.57 5.16
N TYR A 60 13.35 -7.72 5.97
CA TYR A 60 12.82 -6.41 6.32
C TYR A 60 13.87 -5.30 6.19
N PHE A 61 13.38 -4.11 5.96
CA PHE A 61 14.14 -2.87 6.06
C PHE A 61 13.49 -1.91 7.05
N PHE A 62 14.20 -0.84 7.40
CA PHE A 62 13.67 0.17 8.31
C PHE A 62 13.38 1.48 7.60
N ILE A 63 12.28 2.11 8.00
CA ILE A 63 11.98 3.50 7.67
C ILE A 63 11.79 4.32 8.94
N ALA A 64 12.07 5.63 8.87
CA ALA A 64 11.61 6.59 9.85
C ALA A 64 10.25 7.15 9.38
N GLU A 65 9.18 6.87 10.10
CA GLU A 65 7.85 7.39 9.76
C GLU A 65 7.85 8.92 9.85
N ARG A 66 7.47 9.60 8.78
CA ARG A 66 7.49 11.07 8.73
C ARG A 66 6.57 11.75 9.74
N LYS A 67 5.46 11.11 10.13
CA LYS A 67 4.50 11.67 11.07
C LYS A 67 4.93 11.51 12.54
N THR A 68 5.64 10.45 12.87
CA THR A 68 5.91 10.06 14.27
C THR A 68 7.41 10.04 14.60
N SER A 69 8.27 10.15 13.59
CA SER A 69 9.73 9.96 13.66
C SER A 69 10.16 8.59 14.21
N LYS A 70 9.21 7.68 14.43
CA LYS A 70 9.50 6.35 14.95
C LYS A 70 10.09 5.47 13.85
N ARG A 71 11.11 4.71 14.21
CA ARG A 71 11.67 3.66 13.34
C ARG A 71 10.68 2.51 13.23
N ARG A 72 10.39 2.09 12.01
CA ARG A 72 9.47 1.00 11.70
C ARG A 72 10.14 0.00 10.77
N SER A 73 10.02 -1.29 11.10
CA SER A 73 10.38 -2.38 10.20
C SER A 73 9.27 -2.62 9.18
N VAL A 74 9.66 -2.91 7.96
CA VAL A 74 8.77 -3.20 6.83
C VAL A 74 9.24 -4.49 6.18
N ILE A 75 8.38 -5.51 6.17
CA ILE A 75 8.68 -6.81 5.58
C ILE A 75 8.31 -6.80 4.10
N ILE A 76 9.17 -7.37 3.26
CA ILE A 76 8.93 -7.57 1.82
C ILE A 76 8.45 -9.00 1.60
N ASN A 77 7.21 -9.16 1.18
CA ASN A 77 6.66 -10.46 0.80
C ASN A 77 7.08 -10.85 -0.63
N LYS A 78 6.84 -12.12 -1.00
CA LYS A 78 7.21 -12.66 -2.32
C LYS A 78 6.69 -11.83 -3.50
N GLU A 79 5.48 -11.27 -3.37
CA GLU A 79 4.86 -10.51 -4.46
C GLU A 79 5.51 -9.13 -4.60
N SER A 80 5.71 -8.42 -3.49
CA SER A 80 6.44 -7.13 -3.47
C SER A 80 7.87 -7.30 -3.99
N HIS A 81 8.56 -8.36 -3.56
CA HIS A 81 9.90 -8.69 -4.03
C HIS A 81 9.92 -8.84 -5.56
N ARG A 82 9.06 -9.70 -6.14
CA ARG A 82 9.01 -9.89 -7.60
C ARG A 82 8.74 -8.60 -8.35
N ALA A 83 7.82 -7.77 -7.87
CA ALA A 83 7.48 -6.50 -8.51
C ALA A 83 8.63 -5.49 -8.46
N ILE A 84 9.32 -5.39 -7.31
CA ILE A 84 10.51 -4.53 -7.14
C ILE A 84 11.63 -4.99 -8.07
N HIS A 85 11.99 -6.27 -8.04
CA HIS A 85 13.09 -6.79 -8.84
C HIS A 85 12.84 -6.69 -10.35
N ARG A 86 11.60 -6.99 -10.80
CA ARG A 86 11.22 -6.73 -12.19
C ARG A 86 11.39 -5.26 -12.57
N TYR A 87 10.99 -4.33 -11.69
CA TYR A 87 11.16 -2.91 -11.96
C TYR A 87 12.63 -2.52 -12.00
N LEU A 88 13.42 -2.96 -11.03
CA LEU A 88 14.85 -2.62 -10.94
C LEU A 88 15.67 -3.20 -12.10
N SER A 89 15.36 -4.42 -12.57
CA SER A 89 16.04 -5.03 -13.73
C SER A 89 15.83 -4.26 -15.04
N LEU A 90 14.73 -3.51 -15.14
CA LEU A 90 14.40 -2.68 -16.30
C LEU A 90 14.83 -1.20 -16.12
N ARG A 91 15.38 -0.87 -14.96
CA ARG A 91 15.78 0.50 -14.61
C ARG A 91 17.28 0.61 -14.33
N HIS A 92 18.06 0.95 -15.36
CA HIS A 92 19.49 1.19 -15.20
C HIS A 92 19.80 2.55 -14.56
N GLY A 93 20.91 2.64 -13.82
CA GLY A 93 21.46 3.89 -13.28
C GLY A 93 20.75 4.43 -12.02
N LEU A 94 19.93 3.62 -11.34
CA LEU A 94 19.35 3.99 -10.05
C LEU A 94 20.41 3.79 -8.95
N LEU A 95 20.71 4.84 -8.20
CA LEU A 95 21.62 4.77 -7.06
C LEU A 95 20.89 4.28 -5.80
N ASP A 96 21.63 3.73 -4.86
CA ASP A 96 21.09 3.27 -3.57
C ASP A 96 20.36 4.37 -2.77
N THR A 97 20.83 5.61 -2.92
CA THR A 97 20.23 6.79 -2.29
C THR A 97 19.02 7.34 -3.03
N ASP A 98 18.76 6.90 -4.26
CA ASP A 98 17.63 7.38 -5.04
C ASP A 98 16.30 6.85 -4.47
N PRO A 99 15.19 7.59 -4.61
CA PRO A 99 13.87 7.05 -4.32
C PRO A 99 13.59 5.80 -5.15
N LEU A 100 13.03 4.77 -4.53
CA LEU A 100 12.59 3.57 -5.26
C LEU A 100 11.59 3.93 -6.37
N PHE A 101 10.73 4.91 -6.10
CA PHE A 101 9.72 5.40 -7.05
C PHE A 101 9.98 6.85 -7.44
N PRO A 102 10.94 7.10 -8.38
CA PRO A 102 11.28 8.45 -8.80
C PRO A 102 10.19 9.09 -9.66
N SER A 103 10.10 10.41 -9.59
CA SER A 103 9.29 11.23 -10.48
C SER A 103 9.84 11.19 -11.91
N ARG A 104 8.96 11.40 -12.90
CA ARG A 104 9.39 11.66 -14.28
C ARG A 104 9.96 13.07 -14.47
N LYS A 105 9.59 14.00 -13.59
CA LYS A 105 10.03 15.40 -13.58
C LYS A 105 11.02 15.60 -12.45
N GLY A 106 12.22 16.04 -12.77
CA GLY A 106 13.27 16.32 -11.82
C GLY A 106 14.23 15.15 -11.58
N VAL A 107 15.49 15.48 -11.40
CA VAL A 107 16.57 14.52 -11.17
C VAL A 107 16.45 13.99 -9.74
N ARG A 108 16.23 12.67 -9.61
CA ARG A 108 16.29 11.93 -8.33
C ARG A 108 15.30 12.37 -7.25
N SER A 109 14.15 12.93 -7.62
CA SER A 109 13.07 13.23 -6.69
C SER A 109 12.01 12.12 -6.67
N ALA A 110 11.43 11.83 -5.50
CA ALA A 110 10.32 10.89 -5.38
C ALA A 110 9.04 11.45 -6.05
N ILE A 111 8.15 10.56 -6.45
CA ILE A 111 6.77 10.92 -6.81
C ILE A 111 6.16 11.70 -5.65
N SER A 112 5.45 12.79 -5.92
CA SER A 112 4.74 13.53 -4.88
C SER A 112 3.46 12.79 -4.43
N ARG A 113 2.99 13.07 -3.21
CA ARG A 113 1.70 12.53 -2.71
C ARG A 113 0.53 12.94 -3.62
N TYR A 114 0.57 14.13 -4.17
CA TYR A 114 -0.44 14.62 -5.11
C TYR A 114 -0.48 13.71 -6.35
N TRP A 115 0.68 13.45 -6.96
CA TRP A 115 0.75 12.57 -8.13
C TRP A 115 0.36 11.13 -7.82
N LEU A 116 0.82 10.57 -6.69
CA LEU A 116 0.36 9.23 -6.27
C LEU A 116 -1.17 9.18 -6.12
N ASN A 117 -1.76 10.24 -5.56
CA ASN A 117 -3.22 10.31 -5.43
C ASN A 117 -3.91 10.25 -6.81
N ARG A 118 -3.43 11.05 -7.77
CA ARG A 118 -3.95 11.05 -9.16
C ARG A 118 -3.75 9.71 -9.86
N MET A 119 -2.59 9.09 -9.66
CA MET A 119 -2.30 7.76 -10.25
C MET A 119 -3.27 6.71 -9.70
N VAL A 120 -3.48 6.66 -8.39
CA VAL A 120 -4.42 5.69 -7.78
C VAL A 120 -5.85 5.94 -8.25
N GLN A 121 -6.29 7.19 -8.39
CA GLN A 121 -7.59 7.52 -8.98
C GLN A 121 -7.73 6.96 -10.40
N SER A 122 -6.73 7.18 -11.25
CA SER A 122 -6.71 6.66 -12.62
C SER A 122 -6.68 5.13 -12.67
N TRP A 123 -5.92 4.47 -11.78
CA TRP A 123 -5.87 2.99 -11.72
C TRP A 123 -7.21 2.37 -11.30
N CYS A 124 -7.96 3.09 -10.47
CA CYS A 124 -9.28 2.65 -9.99
C CYS A 124 -10.44 3.14 -10.87
N GLU A 125 -10.17 3.72 -12.05
CA GLU A 125 -11.22 4.14 -12.97
C GLU A 125 -12.15 2.97 -13.33
N GLY A 126 -13.46 3.22 -13.29
CA GLY A 126 -14.49 2.21 -13.47
C GLY A 126 -14.81 1.35 -12.25
N ILE A 127 -14.07 1.49 -11.14
CA ILE A 127 -14.41 0.84 -9.87
C ILE A 127 -15.25 1.80 -9.03
N LYS A 128 -16.41 1.33 -8.55
CA LYS A 128 -17.30 2.14 -7.70
C LYS A 128 -16.64 2.46 -6.36
N GLY A 129 -16.54 3.74 -6.03
CA GLY A 129 -15.98 4.24 -4.76
C GLY A 129 -15.11 5.48 -4.94
N ASP A 130 -14.58 5.97 -3.82
CA ASP A 130 -13.65 7.09 -3.77
C ASP A 130 -12.22 6.57 -3.53
N TYR A 131 -11.31 6.83 -4.46
CA TYR A 131 -9.96 6.30 -4.38
C TYR A 131 -8.91 7.40 -4.34
N GLY A 132 -7.78 7.07 -3.70
CA GLY A 132 -6.64 7.97 -3.59
C GLY A 132 -5.43 7.28 -2.95
N SER A 133 -4.38 8.01 -2.67
CA SER A 133 -3.12 7.45 -2.18
C SER A 133 -3.24 6.60 -0.91
N HIS A 134 -4.20 6.91 -0.02
CA HIS A 134 -4.48 6.12 1.18
C HIS A 134 -5.25 4.82 0.90
N SER A 135 -5.86 4.67 -0.28
CA SER A 135 -6.55 3.43 -0.68
C SER A 135 -5.61 2.24 -0.72
N LEU A 136 -4.35 2.42 -1.11
CA LEU A 136 -3.37 1.35 -1.12
C LEU A 136 -3.21 0.72 0.27
N ARG A 137 -2.96 1.53 1.27
CA ARG A 137 -2.83 1.09 2.67
C ARG A 137 -4.13 0.53 3.22
N LYS A 138 -5.28 1.12 2.88
CA LYS A 138 -6.60 0.60 3.27
C LYS A 138 -6.88 -0.75 2.63
N THR A 139 -6.50 -0.95 1.38
CA THR A 139 -6.61 -2.22 0.67
C THR A 139 -5.83 -3.32 1.40
N TRP A 140 -4.59 -3.05 1.81
CA TRP A 140 -3.84 -4.00 2.63
C TRP A 140 -4.64 -4.42 3.87
N GLY A 141 -5.10 -3.46 4.66
CA GLY A 141 -5.84 -3.76 5.89
C GLY A 141 -7.16 -4.49 5.65
N TYR A 142 -7.90 -4.09 4.63
CA TYR A 142 -9.15 -4.75 4.25
C TYR A 142 -8.92 -6.21 3.86
N GLN A 143 -7.93 -6.49 3.01
CA GLN A 143 -7.61 -7.85 2.59
C GLN A 143 -7.09 -8.69 3.78
N GLN A 144 -6.27 -8.13 4.66
CA GLN A 144 -5.84 -8.80 5.89
C GLN A 144 -7.03 -9.19 6.76
N ARG A 145 -7.98 -8.28 6.96
CA ARG A 145 -9.17 -8.54 7.79
C ARG A 145 -10.12 -9.54 7.15
N VAL A 146 -10.47 -9.32 5.88
CA VAL A 146 -11.56 -10.07 5.23
C VAL A 146 -11.09 -11.43 4.72
N ARG A 147 -9.92 -11.46 4.06
CA ARG A 147 -9.40 -12.67 3.42
C ARG A 147 -8.56 -13.52 4.36
N PHE A 148 -7.62 -12.90 5.08
CA PHE A 148 -6.67 -13.62 5.93
C PHE A 148 -7.12 -13.71 7.38
N LYS A 149 -8.28 -13.11 7.74
CA LYS A 149 -8.86 -13.16 9.09
C LYS A 149 -7.93 -12.65 10.18
N THR A 150 -6.99 -11.77 9.82
CA THR A 150 -6.07 -11.13 10.77
C THR A 150 -6.89 -10.37 11.83
N ASP A 151 -6.57 -10.57 13.09
CA ASP A 151 -7.28 -9.94 14.22
C ASP A 151 -7.05 -8.42 14.26
N THR A 152 -7.98 -7.72 14.92
CA THR A 152 -7.94 -6.25 15.00
C THR A 152 -6.73 -5.74 15.80
N PRO A 153 -6.31 -6.35 16.92
CA PRO A 153 -5.09 -5.94 17.62
C PRO A 153 -3.82 -6.00 16.76
N THR A 154 -3.66 -7.05 15.96
CA THR A 154 -2.54 -7.18 15.01
C THR A 154 -2.58 -6.08 13.95
N LEU A 155 -3.76 -5.81 13.37
CA LEU A 155 -3.95 -4.72 12.40
C LEU A 155 -3.70 -3.35 13.04
N MET A 156 -4.13 -3.13 14.28
CA MET A 156 -3.89 -1.90 15.04
C MET A 156 -2.38 -1.64 15.18
N ARG A 157 -1.61 -2.66 15.57
CA ARG A 157 -0.14 -2.59 15.65
C ARG A 157 0.48 -2.32 14.28
N ALA A 158 0.05 -3.05 13.24
CA ALA A 158 0.56 -2.88 11.88
C ALA A 158 0.28 -1.48 11.31
N PHE A 159 -0.81 -0.85 11.70
CA PHE A 159 -1.11 0.53 11.32
C PHE A 159 -0.50 1.59 12.25
N ASN A 160 0.05 1.18 13.39
CA ASN A 160 0.47 2.11 14.45
C ASN A 160 -0.69 3.05 14.84
N HIS A 161 -1.88 2.45 15.08
CA HIS A 161 -3.07 3.16 15.56
C HIS A 161 -3.12 3.09 17.09
N SER A 162 -3.61 4.17 17.72
CA SER A 162 -3.71 4.30 19.17
C SER A 162 -4.97 3.65 19.76
N SER A 163 -5.96 3.32 18.91
CA SER A 163 -7.19 2.66 19.37
C SER A 163 -7.76 1.69 18.34
N GLU A 164 -8.49 0.71 18.83
CA GLU A 164 -9.24 -0.25 18.01
C GLU A 164 -10.30 0.47 17.17
N ALA A 165 -11.05 1.40 17.75
CA ALA A 165 -12.07 2.18 17.05
C ALA A 165 -11.50 2.90 15.83
N GLN A 166 -10.28 3.45 15.93
CA GLN A 166 -9.59 4.05 14.80
C GLN A 166 -9.31 3.02 13.69
N THR A 167 -8.93 1.80 14.06
CA THR A 167 -8.64 0.73 13.10
C THR A 167 -9.91 0.26 12.41
N LEU A 168 -11.00 0.01 13.15
CA LEU A 168 -12.29 -0.41 12.59
C LEU A 168 -12.84 0.65 11.62
N THR A 169 -12.84 1.91 12.03
CA THR A 169 -13.21 3.03 11.16
C THR A 169 -12.34 3.10 9.91
N TYR A 170 -11.04 2.85 10.06
CA TYR A 170 -10.09 2.88 8.96
C TYR A 170 -10.32 1.73 7.96
N LEU A 171 -10.64 0.54 8.45
CA LEU A 171 -10.97 -0.64 7.66
C LEU A 171 -12.34 -0.54 6.98
N GLY A 172 -13.18 0.41 7.42
CA GLY A 172 -14.53 0.57 6.89
C GLY A 172 -15.49 -0.52 7.41
N VAL A 173 -15.29 -0.98 8.65
CA VAL A 173 -16.30 -1.79 9.36
C VAL A 173 -17.52 -0.91 9.60
N GLU A 174 -18.65 -1.31 9.06
CA GLU A 174 -19.89 -0.54 9.05
C GLU A 174 -21.01 -1.29 9.78
N ALA A 175 -22.11 -0.62 10.07
CA ALA A 175 -23.27 -1.23 10.74
C ALA A 175 -23.79 -2.50 10.02
N ARG A 176 -23.65 -2.57 8.68
CA ARG A 176 -23.99 -3.77 7.90
C ARG A 176 -23.16 -5.01 8.29
N ASP A 177 -21.89 -4.81 8.69
CA ASP A 177 -21.01 -5.92 9.08
C ASP A 177 -21.46 -6.46 10.46
N VAL A 178 -21.92 -5.57 11.33
CA VAL A 178 -22.56 -5.93 12.62
C VAL A 178 -23.88 -6.64 12.37
N HIS A 179 -24.72 -6.13 11.47
CA HIS A 179 -25.99 -6.79 11.10
C HIS A 179 -25.75 -8.20 10.56
N ALA A 180 -24.75 -8.37 9.67
CA ALA A 180 -24.42 -9.68 9.12
C ALA A 180 -24.02 -10.69 10.22
N ALA A 181 -23.35 -10.22 11.28
CA ALA A 181 -22.96 -11.08 12.40
C ALA A 181 -24.20 -11.60 13.19
N PHE A 182 -25.26 -10.78 13.29
CA PHE A 182 -26.51 -11.21 13.94
C PHE A 182 -27.33 -12.22 13.10
N MET A 183 -27.03 -12.33 11.80
CA MET A 183 -27.70 -13.29 10.91
C MET A 183 -27.03 -14.68 10.94
N ASN A 184 -25.92 -14.85 11.68
CA ASN A 184 -25.31 -16.15 11.86
C ASN A 184 -26.12 -16.96 12.86
N GLU A 185 -26.49 -18.18 12.48
CA GLU A 185 -27.13 -19.16 13.38
C GLU A 185 -26.05 -19.94 14.13
N ILE A 186 -26.31 -20.26 15.43
CA ILE A 186 -25.40 -21.01 16.33
C ILE A 186 -25.90 -22.46 16.46
#